data_6d14fc7261aafeab2490a4479b72a5ef
#
_entry.id   6d14fc7261aafeab2490a4479b72a5ef
#
_cell.length_a   1.000
_cell.length_b   1.000
_cell.length_c   1.000
_cell.angle_alpha   90.00
_cell.angle_beta   90.00
_cell.angle_gamma   90.00
#
_symmetry.space_group_name_H-M   'P 1'
#
loop_
_entity.id
_entity.type
_entity.pdbx_description
1 polymer ?
#
loop_
_entity_poly.entity_id
_entity_poly.type
_entity_poly.pdbx_seq_one_letter_code
_entity_poly.pdbx_strand_id
1 'polypeptide(L)' 'MQKWEYQTLSLLPDEKQIPQWTDAPEDNRSASERLNELGEEGWELVSVAQHMEGDKRRTVYWLKRPVE' A
#
# COMPACT_ATOMS: atom_id res chain seq x y z
N MET A 1 -27.47 3.22 -3.32
CA MET A 1 -26.40 2.24 -3.06
C MET A 1 -25.10 2.96 -2.78
N GLN A 2 -24.39 2.56 -1.77
CA GLN A 2 -23.08 3.14 -1.45
C GLN A 2 -22.07 2.75 -2.51
N LYS A 3 -21.33 3.74 -3.00
CA LYS A 3 -20.24 3.49 -3.95
C LYS A 3 -18.91 3.63 -3.23
N TRP A 4 -17.92 2.89 -3.70
CA TRP A 4 -16.59 2.86 -3.11
C TRP A 4 -15.54 3.10 -4.18
N GLU A 5 -14.46 3.77 -3.79
CA GLU A 5 -13.28 3.79 -4.64
C GLU A 5 -12.17 3.02 -3.93
N TYR A 6 -11.27 2.44 -4.71
CA TYR A 6 -10.22 1.57 -4.20
C TYR A 6 -8.86 2.03 -4.67
N GLN A 7 -7.86 1.81 -3.85
CA GLN A 7 -6.49 1.97 -4.28
C GLN A 7 -5.61 0.93 -3.60
N THR A 8 -4.44 0.73 -4.17
CA THR A 8 -3.45 -0.18 -3.60
C THR A 8 -2.13 0.54 -3.40
N LEU A 9 -1.40 0.11 -2.38
CA LEU A 9 -0.01 0.46 -2.18
C LEU A 9 0.76 -0.84 -2.16
N SER A 10 1.97 -0.84 -2.68
CA SER A 10 2.78 -2.04 -2.57
C SER A 10 4.23 -1.73 -2.24
N LEU A 11 4.83 -2.64 -1.48
CA LEU A 11 6.24 -2.62 -1.14
C LEU A 11 6.91 -3.79 -1.84
N LEU A 12 8.04 -3.51 -2.48
CA LEU A 12 8.85 -4.53 -3.12
C LEU A 12 10.31 -4.24 -2.77
N PRO A 13 11.06 -5.23 -2.24
CA PRO A 13 12.46 -5.01 -1.91
C PRO A 13 13.30 -4.70 -3.16
N ASP A 14 14.28 -3.83 -3.00
CA ASP A 14 15.23 -3.55 -4.07
C ASP A 14 16.34 -4.62 -4.09
N GLU A 15 17.36 -4.40 -4.89
CA GLU A 15 18.49 -5.34 -5.01
C GLU A 15 19.21 -5.57 -3.70
N LYS A 16 19.16 -4.61 -2.79
CA LYS A 16 19.80 -4.69 -1.48
C LYS A 16 18.84 -5.21 -0.41
N GLN A 17 17.66 -5.70 -0.82
CA GLN A 17 16.60 -6.18 0.08
C GLN A 17 16.00 -5.09 0.96
N ILE A 18 16.08 -3.83 0.53
CA ILE A 18 15.47 -2.71 1.22
C ILE A 18 14.07 -2.49 0.63
N PRO A 19 13.00 -2.58 1.44
CA PRO A 19 11.65 -2.38 0.92
C PRO A 19 11.46 -0.97 0.35
N GLN A 20 10.85 -0.90 -0.82
CA GLN A 20 10.54 0.37 -1.47
C GLN A 20 9.09 0.40 -1.90
N TRP A 21 8.46 1.57 -1.77
CA TRP A 21 7.12 1.77 -2.29
C TRP A 21 7.19 1.84 -3.82
N THR A 22 6.36 1.05 -4.50
CA THR A 22 6.42 0.99 -5.96
C THR A 22 5.90 2.26 -6.63
N ASP A 23 5.04 3.01 -5.95
CA ASP A 23 4.53 4.28 -6.47
C ASP A 23 5.44 5.48 -6.16
N ALA A 24 6.32 5.33 -5.17
CA ALA A 24 7.21 6.39 -4.74
C ALA A 24 8.50 5.80 -4.19
N PRO A 25 9.40 5.36 -5.07
CA PRO A 25 10.63 4.65 -4.63
C PRO A 25 11.52 5.42 -3.67
N GLU A 26 11.50 6.74 -3.73
CA GLU A 26 12.31 7.58 -2.83
C GLU A 26 11.62 7.87 -1.50
N ASP A 27 10.37 7.44 -1.33
CA ASP A 27 9.63 7.65 -0.08
C ASP A 27 10.11 6.62 0.94
N ASN A 28 10.70 7.07 2.03
CA ASN A 28 11.22 6.17 3.06
C ASN A 28 10.31 6.04 4.28
N ARG A 29 9.06 6.47 4.17
CA ARG A 29 8.12 6.36 5.27
C ARG A 29 7.69 4.90 5.48
N SER A 30 7.40 4.57 6.73
CA SER A 30 6.92 3.23 7.06
C SER A 30 5.49 3.01 6.58
N ALA A 31 5.06 1.75 6.58
CA ALA A 31 3.69 1.42 6.24
C ALA A 31 2.71 2.13 7.18
N SER A 32 3.01 2.14 8.49
CA SER A 32 2.15 2.82 9.45
C SER A 32 1.98 4.29 9.13
N GLU A 33 3.07 4.97 8.79
CA GLU A 33 3.01 6.38 8.46
C GLU A 33 2.16 6.65 7.23
N ARG A 34 2.36 5.86 6.17
CA ARG A 34 1.58 6.04 4.94
C ARG A 34 0.11 5.69 5.13
N LEU A 35 -0.17 4.62 5.86
CA LEU A 35 -1.56 4.22 6.12
C LEU A 35 -2.28 5.24 6.99
N ASN A 36 -1.60 5.81 7.98
CA ASN A 36 -2.21 6.85 8.81
C ASN A 36 -2.53 8.11 8.01
N GLU A 37 -1.64 8.49 7.11
CA GLU A 37 -1.88 9.63 6.24
C GLU A 37 -3.11 9.41 5.35
N LEU A 38 -3.20 8.22 4.76
CA LEU A 38 -4.36 7.87 3.94
C LEU A 38 -5.64 7.80 4.76
N GLY A 39 -5.54 7.29 6.00
CA GLY A 39 -6.69 7.25 6.90
C GLY A 39 -7.24 8.64 7.20
N GLU A 40 -6.37 9.64 7.30
CA GLU A 40 -6.81 11.03 7.48
C GLU A 40 -7.58 11.54 6.27
N GLU A 41 -7.36 10.95 5.10
CA GLU A 41 -8.07 11.29 3.89
C GLU A 41 -9.34 10.44 3.69
N GLY A 42 -9.67 9.62 4.68
CA GLY A 42 -10.87 8.80 4.66
C GLY A 42 -10.69 7.39 4.12
N TRP A 43 -9.45 6.99 3.84
CA TRP A 43 -9.18 5.64 3.35
C TRP A 43 -9.17 4.62 4.47
N GLU A 44 -9.74 3.45 4.20
CA GLU A 44 -9.79 2.33 5.13
C GLU A 44 -9.02 1.16 4.55
N LEU A 45 -8.15 0.57 5.36
CA LEU A 45 -7.41 -0.63 4.95
C LEU A 45 -8.35 -1.82 4.96
N VAL A 46 -8.47 -2.49 3.83
CA VAL A 46 -9.37 -3.63 3.67
C VAL A 46 -8.62 -4.94 3.81
N SER A 47 -7.43 -5.01 3.25
CA SER A 47 -6.68 -6.26 3.21
C SER A 47 -5.21 -6.00 2.99
N VAL A 48 -4.39 -6.92 3.47
CA VAL A 48 -2.96 -6.94 3.20
C VAL A 48 -2.63 -8.34 2.69
N ALA A 49 -1.92 -8.41 1.58
CA ALA A 49 -1.53 -9.69 1.00
C ALA A 49 -0.06 -9.66 0.64
N GLN A 50 0.58 -10.81 0.74
CA GLN A 50 1.98 -10.96 0.33
C GLN A 50 2.06 -12.09 -0.69
N HIS A 51 2.88 -11.89 -1.71
CA HIS A 51 3.13 -12.94 -2.69
C HIS A 51 4.55 -12.80 -3.22
N MET A 52 5.06 -13.91 -3.75
CA MET A 52 6.42 -13.92 -4.31
C MET A 52 6.37 -13.42 -5.74
N GLU A 53 7.33 -12.56 -6.07
CA GLU A 53 7.52 -12.06 -7.42
C GLU A 53 8.99 -12.34 -7.75
N GLY A 54 9.21 -13.48 -8.40
CA GLY A 54 10.57 -14.01 -8.54
C GLY A 54 11.10 -14.43 -7.18
N ASP A 55 12.24 -13.91 -6.79
CA ASP A 55 12.85 -14.16 -5.49
C ASP A 55 12.52 -13.10 -4.45
N LYS A 56 11.63 -12.16 -4.80
CA LYS A 56 11.26 -11.06 -3.92
C LYS A 56 9.84 -11.22 -3.43
N ARG A 57 9.59 -10.76 -2.21
CA ARG A 57 8.26 -10.77 -1.62
C ARG A 57 7.63 -9.39 -1.78
N ARG A 58 6.51 -9.34 -2.48
CA ARG A 58 5.72 -8.12 -2.63
C ARG A 58 4.63 -8.10 -1.57
N THR A 59 4.49 -6.97 -0.88
CA THR A 59 3.39 -6.75 0.06
C THR A 59 2.45 -5.72 -0.54
N VAL A 60 1.17 -6.08 -0.63
CA VAL A 60 0.15 -5.21 -1.23
C VAL A 60 -0.88 -4.84 -0.17
N TYR A 61 -1.14 -3.55 -0.05
CA TYR A 61 -2.15 -3.01 0.86
C TYR A 61 -3.33 -2.53 0.02
N TRP A 62 -4.52 -3.04 0.33
CA TRP A 62 -5.76 -2.68 -0.38
C TRP A 62 -6.57 -1.74 0.49
N LEU A 63 -6.96 -0.58 -0.07
CA LEU A 63 -7.70 0.41 0.67
C LEU A 63 -8.95 0.80 -0.10
N LYS A 64 -9.97 1.27 0.64
CA LYS A 64 -11.20 1.76 0.03
C LYS A 64 -11.65 3.00 0.80
N ARG A 65 -12.48 3.81 0.14
CA ARG A 65 -13.20 4.87 0.81
C ARG A 65 -14.52 5.12 0.08
N PRO A 66 -15.53 5.62 0.80
CA PRO A 66 -16.82 5.89 0.15
C PRO A 66 -16.72 7.04 -0.85
N VAL A 67 -17.49 6.93 -1.92
CA VAL A 67 -17.60 7.95 -2.96
C VAL A 67 -18.98 8.57 -2.84
N GLU A 68 -19.03 9.87 -2.76
CA GLU A 68 -20.32 10.57 -2.70
C GLU A 68 -20.97 10.75 -4.06
#